data_24bb8a935947678920603bf555a136a5
#
_entry.id   24bb8a935947678920603bf555a136a5
#
_cell.length_a   1.000
_cell.length_b   1.000
_cell.length_c   1.000
_cell.angle_alpha   90.00
_cell.angle_beta   90.00
_cell.angle_gamma   90.00
#
_symmetry.space_group_name_H-M   'P 1'
#
loop_
_entity.id
_entity.type
_entity.pdbx_description
1 polymer ?
#
loop_
_entity_poly.entity_id
_entity_poly.type
_entity_poly.pdbx_seq_one_letter_code
_entity_poly.pdbx_strand_id
1 'polypeptide(L)'
;SGLIGENPRGVPNNLLPYIARVASGELARLNVYGGDYDTPDGTCIRDYIHIMDLAEGHIAMLSHLDGLSVYNLGTGRGYSVLDIVKIFEKANGIKVPYKISERREGDIPISFANSKKAERQLNWLAQRDIAAMCKDAWNFIKNKTD
;
A
#
# COMPACT_ATOMS: atom_id res chain seq x y z
N SER A 1 10.80 2.64 -8.79
CA SER A 1 11.99 2.04 -9.45
C SER A 1 12.04 0.53 -9.26
N GLY A 2 11.48 -0.01 -8.19
CA GLY A 2 11.54 -1.44 -7.86
C GLY A 2 12.95 -1.97 -7.53
N LEU A 3 13.90 -1.09 -7.23
CA LEU A 3 15.25 -1.50 -6.80
C LEU A 3 15.30 -1.82 -5.31
N ILE A 4 14.46 -1.19 -4.52
CA ILE A 4 14.34 -1.39 -3.07
C ILE A 4 12.89 -1.73 -2.77
N GLY A 5 12.65 -2.73 -1.94
CA GLY A 5 11.33 -3.17 -1.56
C GLY A 5 11.31 -3.87 -0.20
N GLU A 6 10.12 -4.12 0.28
CA GLU A 6 9.90 -4.82 1.54
C GLU A 6 10.14 -6.33 1.37
N ASN A 7 11.05 -6.88 2.18
CA ASN A 7 11.39 -8.31 2.17
C ASN A 7 11.44 -8.88 3.59
N PRO A 8 10.28 -9.01 4.27
CA PRO A 8 10.23 -9.55 5.62
C PRO A 8 10.56 -11.05 5.64
N ARG A 9 11.02 -11.54 6.79
CA ARG A 9 11.11 -12.99 7.05
C ARG A 9 9.70 -13.55 7.24
N GLY A 10 9.39 -14.70 6.62
CA GLY A 10 8.06 -15.32 6.67
C GLY A 10 7.01 -14.64 5.79
N VAL A 11 5.73 -14.86 6.09
CA VAL A 11 4.61 -14.26 5.33
C VAL A 11 4.54 -12.75 5.59
N PRO A 12 4.50 -11.89 4.53
CA PRO A 12 4.38 -10.46 4.71
C PRO A 12 3.07 -10.06 5.41
N ASN A 13 3.15 -9.10 6.33
CA ASN A 13 1.96 -8.52 6.96
C ASN A 13 1.33 -7.40 6.11
N ASN A 14 2.12 -6.73 5.27
CA ASN A 14 1.66 -5.69 4.37
C ASN A 14 1.11 -6.26 3.06
N LEU A 15 0.06 -5.63 2.52
CA LEU A 15 -0.70 -6.16 1.39
C LEU A 15 0.13 -6.29 0.11
N LEU A 16 0.84 -5.23 -0.32
CA LEU A 16 1.57 -5.24 -1.59
C LEU A 16 2.71 -6.27 -1.63
N PRO A 17 3.58 -6.41 -0.62
CA PRO A 17 4.57 -7.49 -0.57
C PRO A 17 3.92 -8.88 -0.58
N TYR A 18 2.77 -9.06 0.08
CA TYR A 18 2.05 -10.33 0.05
C TYR A 18 1.52 -10.64 -1.35
N ILE A 19 0.87 -9.67 -2.02
CA ILE A 19 0.39 -9.81 -3.40
C ILE A 19 1.56 -10.17 -4.34
N ALA A 20 2.70 -9.47 -4.23
CA ALA A 20 3.85 -9.70 -5.09
C ALA A 20 4.46 -11.10 -4.92
N ARG A 21 4.52 -11.64 -3.68
CA ARG A 21 4.95 -13.03 -3.43
C ARG A 21 3.95 -14.07 -3.91
N VAL A 22 2.65 -13.78 -3.88
CA VAL A 22 1.64 -14.66 -4.49
C VAL A 22 1.78 -14.64 -6.01
N ALA A 23 1.96 -13.45 -6.60
CA ALA A 23 2.14 -13.30 -8.04
C ALA A 23 3.42 -13.99 -8.57
N SER A 24 4.49 -14.06 -7.76
CA SER A 24 5.72 -14.80 -8.09
C SER A 24 5.61 -16.32 -7.92
N GLY A 25 4.51 -16.81 -7.32
CA GLY A 25 4.34 -18.23 -7.00
C GLY A 25 5.05 -18.68 -5.71
N GLU A 26 5.73 -17.77 -4.98
CA GLU A 26 6.34 -18.07 -3.68
C GLU A 26 5.28 -18.43 -2.62
N LEU A 27 4.10 -17.84 -2.71
CA LEU A 27 2.93 -18.13 -1.88
C LEU A 27 1.75 -18.57 -2.75
N ALA A 28 1.00 -19.58 -2.30
CA ALA A 28 -0.06 -20.19 -3.08
C ALA A 28 -1.25 -19.25 -3.37
N ARG A 29 -1.59 -18.39 -2.43
CA ARG A 29 -2.73 -17.45 -2.53
C ARG A 29 -2.66 -16.35 -1.48
N LEU A 30 -3.35 -15.24 -1.76
CA LEU A 30 -3.59 -14.16 -0.82
C LEU A 30 -4.79 -14.47 0.08
N ASN A 31 -4.66 -14.31 1.39
CA ASN A 31 -5.81 -14.28 2.29
C ASN A 31 -6.31 -12.84 2.43
N VAL A 32 -7.54 -12.59 1.97
CA VAL A 32 -8.26 -11.33 2.12
C VAL A 32 -9.12 -11.43 3.36
N TYR A 33 -8.81 -10.67 4.39
CA TYR A 33 -9.48 -10.75 5.68
C TYR A 33 -10.73 -9.88 5.72
N GLY A 34 -11.90 -10.54 5.92
CA GLY A 34 -13.21 -9.92 5.85
C GLY A 34 -13.69 -9.70 4.41
N GLY A 35 -14.95 -10.02 4.16
CA GLY A 35 -15.63 -9.79 2.89
C GLY A 35 -17.04 -9.25 3.10
N ASP A 36 -17.31 -8.78 4.30
CA ASP A 36 -18.63 -8.38 4.79
C ASP A 36 -18.60 -7.02 5.53
N TYR A 37 -17.54 -6.21 5.31
CA TYR A 37 -17.50 -4.83 5.80
C TYR A 37 -18.51 -3.95 5.03
N ASP A 38 -18.98 -2.89 5.67
CA ASP A 38 -19.81 -1.86 5.01
C ASP A 38 -18.94 -0.99 4.08
N THR A 39 -18.56 -1.58 2.95
CA THR A 39 -17.73 -1.01 1.88
C THR A 39 -18.23 -1.55 0.54
N PRO A 40 -17.92 -0.91 -0.60
CA PRO A 40 -18.46 -1.29 -1.91
C PRO A 40 -18.22 -2.75 -2.33
N ASP A 41 -17.13 -3.38 -1.89
CA ASP A 41 -16.80 -4.78 -2.22
C ASP A 41 -16.67 -5.68 -0.98
N GLY A 42 -17.04 -5.17 0.19
CA GLY A 42 -17.00 -5.88 1.44
C GLY A 42 -15.63 -5.98 2.08
N THR A 43 -14.55 -5.47 1.44
CA THR A 43 -13.20 -5.52 2.01
C THR A 43 -12.77 -4.17 2.59
N CYS A 44 -11.78 -4.19 3.51
CA CYS A 44 -11.30 -2.97 4.14
C CYS A 44 -10.73 -1.96 3.14
N ILE A 45 -10.98 -0.67 3.38
CA ILE A 45 -10.42 0.44 2.61
C ILE A 45 -9.28 1.09 3.39
N ARG A 46 -8.14 1.29 2.72
CA ARG A 46 -6.92 1.91 3.29
C ARG A 46 -6.31 2.93 2.34
N ASP A 47 -5.53 3.85 2.91
CA ASP A 47 -4.67 4.76 2.14
C ASP A 47 -3.33 4.07 1.91
N TYR A 48 -2.95 3.92 0.65
CA TYR A 48 -1.67 3.38 0.23
C TYR A 48 -0.81 4.49 -0.33
N ILE A 49 0.35 4.71 0.26
CA ILE A 49 1.30 5.72 -0.16
C ILE A 49 2.56 5.07 -0.76
N HIS A 50 3.07 5.63 -1.84
CA HIS A 50 4.33 5.19 -2.42
C HIS A 50 5.50 5.51 -1.48
N ILE A 51 6.44 4.57 -1.31
CA ILE A 51 7.57 4.74 -0.38
C ILE A 51 8.43 5.96 -0.71
N MET A 52 8.57 6.32 -2.00
CA MET A 52 9.30 7.52 -2.40
C MET A 52 8.57 8.79 -1.97
N ASP A 53 7.23 8.84 -2.10
CA ASP A 53 6.45 9.99 -1.62
C ASP A 53 6.55 10.10 -0.10
N LEU A 54 6.51 8.99 0.61
CA LEU A 54 6.71 8.96 2.06
C LEU A 54 8.09 9.48 2.45
N ALA A 55 9.15 9.05 1.75
CA ALA A 55 10.53 9.53 1.99
C ALA A 55 10.65 11.04 1.71
N GLU A 56 10.08 11.50 0.60
CA GLU A 56 10.05 12.94 0.24
C GLU A 56 9.30 13.76 1.30
N GLY A 57 8.20 13.22 1.87
CA GLY A 57 7.50 13.84 2.99
C GLY A 57 8.35 13.96 4.26
N HIS A 58 9.15 12.93 4.57
CA HIS A 58 10.10 13.02 5.69
C HIS A 58 11.17 14.08 5.44
N ILE A 59 11.71 14.18 4.22
CA ILE A 59 12.69 15.20 3.86
C ILE A 59 12.07 16.60 4.00
N ALA A 60 10.84 16.80 3.52
CA ALA A 60 10.15 18.09 3.64
C ALA A 60 9.96 18.53 5.10
N MET A 61 9.81 17.58 6.05
CA MET A 61 9.71 17.91 7.47
C MET A 61 11.02 18.44 8.07
N LEU A 62 12.18 18.11 7.52
CA LEU A 62 13.49 18.53 8.08
C LEU A 62 13.66 20.04 8.12
N SER A 63 13.00 20.78 7.23
CA SER A 63 13.00 22.24 7.22
C SER A 63 12.00 22.88 8.20
N HIS A 64 11.27 22.08 9.00
CA HIS A 64 10.21 22.50 9.91
C HIS A 64 10.35 21.90 11.30
N LEU A 65 11.59 21.86 11.81
CA LEU A 65 11.94 21.22 13.09
C LEU A 65 11.81 22.15 14.32
N ASP A 66 10.95 23.15 14.26
CA ASP A 66 10.68 24.05 15.39
C ASP A 66 9.69 23.41 16.38
N GLY A 67 10.20 22.83 17.45
CA GLY A 67 9.40 22.17 18.46
C GLY A 67 8.79 20.84 18.01
N LEU A 68 7.62 20.47 18.57
CA LEU A 68 6.90 19.25 18.25
C LEU A 68 5.80 19.53 17.21
N SER A 69 5.89 18.89 16.07
CA SER A 69 4.84 18.91 15.05
C SER A 69 4.47 17.50 14.59
N VAL A 70 3.18 17.27 14.35
CA VAL A 70 2.65 15.98 13.85
C VAL A 70 2.01 16.22 12.49
N TYR A 71 2.37 15.38 11.52
CA TYR A 71 1.85 15.39 10.16
C TYR A 71 1.36 14.00 9.75
N ASN A 72 0.20 13.93 9.08
CA ASN A 72 -0.22 12.75 8.37
C ASN A 72 0.36 12.79 6.95
N LEU A 73 1.08 11.76 6.56
CA LEU A 73 1.57 11.56 5.19
C LEU A 73 0.75 10.45 4.54
N GLY A 74 -0.03 10.80 3.53
CA GLY A 74 -0.89 9.89 2.80
C GLY A 74 -1.37 10.54 1.51
N THR A 75 -2.09 9.77 0.70
CA THR A 75 -2.67 10.25 -0.56
C THR A 75 -4.03 10.93 -0.35
N GLY A 76 -4.67 10.68 0.79
CA GLY A 76 -6.05 11.08 1.05
C GLY A 76 -7.07 10.28 0.24
N ARG A 77 -6.67 9.19 -0.42
CA ARG A 77 -7.53 8.31 -1.22
C ARG A 77 -7.54 6.92 -0.64
N GLY A 78 -8.74 6.37 -0.49
CA GLY A 78 -8.92 5.00 -0.03
C GLY A 78 -9.05 4.03 -1.20
N TYR A 79 -8.42 2.86 -1.08
CA TYR A 79 -8.59 1.72 -1.97
C TYR A 79 -8.95 0.49 -1.15
N SER A 80 -9.88 -0.32 -1.63
CA SER A 80 -10.19 -1.60 -1.02
C SER A 80 -9.08 -2.63 -1.27
N VAL A 81 -9.07 -3.71 -0.49
CA VAL A 81 -8.10 -4.80 -0.73
C VAL A 81 -8.27 -5.39 -2.12
N LEU A 82 -9.52 -5.60 -2.57
CA LEU A 82 -9.80 -6.14 -3.91
C LEU A 82 -9.51 -5.15 -5.04
N ASP A 83 -9.62 -3.83 -4.79
CA ASP A 83 -9.15 -2.82 -5.74
C ASP A 83 -7.65 -2.93 -5.98
N ILE A 84 -6.86 -3.10 -4.90
CA ILE A 84 -5.42 -3.27 -5.01
C ILE A 84 -5.06 -4.53 -5.80
N VAL A 85 -5.75 -5.65 -5.55
CA VAL A 85 -5.56 -6.90 -6.32
C VAL A 85 -5.82 -6.65 -7.80
N LYS A 86 -6.97 -6.06 -8.16
CA LYS A 86 -7.33 -5.76 -9.56
C LYS A 86 -6.34 -4.82 -10.24
N ILE A 87 -5.91 -3.76 -9.53
CA ILE A 87 -4.94 -2.79 -10.06
C ILE A 87 -3.58 -3.46 -10.27
N PHE A 88 -3.13 -4.29 -9.32
CA PHE A 88 -1.88 -5.05 -9.45
C PHE A 88 -1.92 -6.01 -10.65
N GLU A 89 -3.00 -6.78 -10.79
CA GLU A 89 -3.20 -7.68 -11.94
C GLU A 89 -3.14 -6.92 -13.27
N LYS A 90 -3.88 -5.79 -13.36
CA LYS A 90 -3.92 -4.96 -14.57
C LYS A 90 -2.55 -4.33 -14.89
N ALA A 91 -1.85 -3.82 -13.87
CA ALA A 91 -0.59 -3.12 -14.05
C ALA A 91 0.55 -4.05 -14.49
N ASN A 92 0.49 -5.34 -14.11
CA ASN A 92 1.58 -6.29 -14.31
C ASN A 92 1.23 -7.46 -15.26
N GLY A 93 -0.03 -7.59 -15.67
CA GLY A 93 -0.51 -8.68 -16.53
C GLY A 93 -0.47 -10.06 -15.86
N ILE A 94 -0.58 -10.12 -14.53
CA ILE A 94 -0.42 -11.35 -13.74
C ILE A 94 -1.65 -11.54 -12.86
N LYS A 95 -2.13 -12.79 -12.76
CA LYS A 95 -3.23 -13.14 -11.86
C LYS A 95 -2.75 -13.38 -10.44
N VAL A 96 -3.54 -12.93 -9.48
CA VAL A 96 -3.28 -13.07 -8.05
C VAL A 96 -4.41 -13.89 -7.43
N PRO A 97 -4.24 -15.20 -7.25
CA PRO A 97 -5.25 -16.03 -6.59
C PRO A 97 -5.44 -15.57 -5.15
N TYR A 98 -6.70 -15.45 -4.73
CA TYR A 98 -7.03 -15.05 -3.37
C TYR A 98 -8.20 -15.86 -2.80
N LYS A 99 -8.33 -15.81 -1.47
CA LYS A 99 -9.45 -16.37 -0.71
C LYS A 99 -9.93 -15.34 0.30
N ILE A 100 -11.24 -15.13 0.37
CA ILE A 100 -11.86 -14.39 1.48
C ILE A 100 -11.79 -15.25 2.74
N SER A 101 -11.30 -14.67 3.81
CA SER A 101 -11.18 -15.27 5.14
C SER A 101 -11.96 -14.45 6.16
N GLU A 102 -12.13 -14.97 7.36
CA GLU A 102 -12.77 -14.25 8.46
C GLU A 102 -12.05 -12.93 8.76
N ARG A 103 -12.77 -11.97 9.36
CA ARG A 103 -12.19 -10.69 9.79
C ARG A 103 -11.05 -10.91 10.78
N ARG A 104 -10.05 -10.06 10.71
CA ARG A 104 -9.06 -9.96 11.80
C ARG A 104 -9.60 -9.06 12.90
N GLU A 105 -9.29 -9.41 14.13
CA GLU A 105 -9.60 -8.55 15.28
C GLU A 105 -8.87 -7.20 15.14
N GLY A 106 -9.59 -6.12 15.43
CA GLY A 106 -9.06 -4.76 15.35
C GLY A 106 -9.11 -4.11 13.96
N ASP A 107 -9.45 -4.84 12.89
CA ASP A 107 -9.62 -4.22 11.57
C ASP A 107 -10.89 -3.36 11.51
N ILE A 108 -10.74 -2.12 11.05
CA ILE A 108 -11.85 -1.18 10.81
C ILE A 108 -12.18 -1.11 9.31
N PRO A 109 -13.45 -0.84 8.94
CA PRO A 109 -13.88 -0.84 7.54
C PRO A 109 -13.09 0.14 6.67
N ILE A 110 -12.93 1.39 7.13
CA ILE A 110 -12.35 2.49 6.32
C ILE A 110 -11.35 3.26 7.17
N SER A 111 -10.13 3.46 6.62
CA SER A 111 -9.11 4.32 7.20
C SER A 111 -8.22 4.91 6.10
N PHE A 112 -8.19 6.24 5.98
CA PHE A 112 -7.27 6.96 5.11
C PHE A 112 -6.90 8.31 5.71
N ALA A 113 -5.76 8.86 5.29
CA ALA A 113 -5.17 10.03 5.88
C ALA A 113 -5.87 11.34 5.44
N ASN A 114 -5.85 12.34 6.31
CA ASN A 114 -6.05 13.71 5.92
C ASN A 114 -4.68 14.42 5.91
N SER A 115 -4.09 14.58 4.74
CA SER A 115 -2.75 15.16 4.54
C SER A 115 -2.75 16.67 4.32
N LYS A 116 -3.90 17.36 4.43
CA LYS A 116 -4.01 18.82 4.19
C LYS A 116 -3.05 19.69 5.02
N LYS A 117 -2.66 19.26 6.22
CA LYS A 117 -1.66 19.98 7.01
C LYS A 117 -0.29 19.91 6.37
N ALA A 118 0.13 18.71 5.93
CA ALA A 118 1.40 18.51 5.23
C ALA A 118 1.43 19.31 3.90
N GLU A 119 0.36 19.26 3.12
CA GLU A 119 0.25 20.05 1.89
C GLU A 119 0.48 21.54 2.13
N ARG A 120 -0.23 22.11 3.11
CA ARG A 120 -0.17 23.58 3.37
C ARG A 120 1.12 24.03 4.02
N GLN A 121 1.67 23.25 4.97
CA GLN A 121 2.80 23.68 5.78
C GLN A 121 4.14 23.18 5.23
N LEU A 122 4.19 22.00 4.62
CA LEU A 122 5.40 21.41 4.08
C LEU A 122 5.50 21.56 2.56
N ASN A 123 4.46 22.10 1.90
CA ASN A 123 4.32 22.10 0.43
C ASN A 123 4.54 20.69 -0.17
N TRP A 124 4.04 19.68 0.55
CA TRP A 124 4.21 18.27 0.18
C TRP A 124 2.88 17.62 -0.15
N LEU A 125 2.86 16.91 -1.24
CA LEU A 125 1.72 16.09 -1.70
C LEU A 125 2.25 14.81 -2.33
N ALA A 126 1.60 13.68 -2.05
CA ALA A 126 1.90 12.41 -2.71
C ALA A 126 1.62 12.51 -4.22
N GLN A 127 2.59 12.14 -5.04
CA GLN A 127 2.56 12.31 -6.50
C GLN A 127 2.34 11.01 -7.27
N ARG A 128 2.75 9.87 -6.68
CA ARG A 128 2.74 8.56 -7.34
C ARG A 128 1.43 7.85 -7.09
N ASP A 129 0.85 7.33 -8.16
CA ASP A 129 -0.42 6.61 -8.07
C ASP A 129 -0.24 5.15 -7.64
N ILE A 130 -1.35 4.49 -7.34
CA ILE A 130 -1.36 3.11 -6.89
C ILE A 130 -0.87 2.13 -7.97
N ALA A 131 -1.02 2.46 -9.26
CA ALA A 131 -0.53 1.62 -10.34
C ALA A 131 1.01 1.63 -10.40
N ALA A 132 1.64 2.79 -10.17
CA ALA A 132 3.10 2.90 -10.01
C ALA A 132 3.59 2.07 -8.83
N MET A 133 2.91 2.13 -7.67
CA MET A 133 3.23 1.31 -6.50
C MET A 133 3.18 -0.20 -6.83
N CYS A 134 2.13 -0.65 -7.52
CA CYS A 134 1.99 -2.05 -7.92
C CYS A 134 3.09 -2.51 -8.88
N LYS A 135 3.48 -1.66 -9.85
CA LYS A 135 4.59 -1.95 -10.78
C LYS A 135 5.93 -2.03 -10.06
N ASP A 136 6.22 -1.08 -9.17
CA ASP A 136 7.49 -1.04 -8.45
C ASP A 136 7.61 -2.21 -7.46
N ALA A 137 6.54 -2.57 -6.77
CA ALA A 137 6.51 -3.76 -5.92
C ALA A 137 6.79 -5.05 -6.70
N TRP A 138 6.22 -5.19 -7.90
CA TRP A 138 6.46 -6.33 -8.77
C TRP A 138 7.88 -6.34 -9.35
N ASN A 139 8.40 -5.19 -9.79
CA ASN A 139 9.76 -5.06 -10.30
C ASN A 139 10.79 -5.48 -9.24
N PHE A 140 10.58 -5.12 -7.97
CA PHE A 140 11.46 -5.53 -6.88
C PHE A 140 11.55 -7.05 -6.75
N ILE A 141 10.42 -7.76 -6.82
CA ILE A 141 10.40 -9.24 -6.72
C ILE A 141 11.09 -9.88 -7.93
N LYS A 142 10.84 -9.38 -9.15
CA LYS A 142 11.51 -9.88 -10.37
C LYS A 142 13.03 -9.73 -10.29
N ASN A 143 13.50 -8.54 -9.91
CA ASN A 143 14.93 -8.25 -9.83
C ASN A 143 15.66 -9.02 -8.71
N LYS A 144 14.92 -9.59 -7.77
CA LYS A 144 15.48 -10.43 -6.69
C LYS A 144 15.66 -11.88 -7.10
N THR A 145 14.92 -12.33 -8.14
CA THR A 145 14.91 -13.74 -8.59
C THR A 145 15.99 -14.01 -9.65
N ASP A 146 16.60 -12.95 -10.19
CA ASP A 146 17.76 -12.99 -11.08
C ASP A 146 19.06 -12.85 -10.25
#